data_5639311da10c498c0e369a2cdc703124
#
_entry.id   5639311da10c498c0e369a2cdc703124
#
_cell.length_a   1.000
_cell.length_b   1.000
_cell.length_c   1.000
_cell.angle_alpha   90.00
_cell.angle_beta   90.00
_cell.angle_gamma   90.00
#
_symmetry.space_group_name_H-M   'P 1'
#
loop_
_entity.id
_entity.type
_entity.pdbx_description
1 polymer ?
#
loop_
_entity_poly.entity_id
_entity_poly.type
_entity_poly.pdbx_seq_one_letter_code
_entity_poly.pdbx_strand_id
1 'polypeptide(L)'
;MAVQPATITEQLTEPGDTQAPADRRAEFAALLRGDSTRPFLTSAWQHFVGEEYDPVRFATATVNFNRAWDWDWVKINPRAVYYSEAWGSVYDENDYTGVVPRLVSAAVTGVADLAKIRPLDPRTNPALAEHIASARLIREQLPDLALIQTVFSPLSVLLQLAGLPSYPGAEVSGATEQFTRDDLLRTDPELTHAALAAIAQTFADYVALLVAPVDEGGAGLDGIFYAVTGTASGDFFDRQAFEEYSGPYDRKVLEAVGDGQVVFHTCRADSHPEWFTGYPIDALHWDQFLSRNPALDTDFGVTVVGGVNNELFAVGGDRTEVAAQLGATLAASPKRPFLLAPSCTIPTPADPDSLRRLRDAT
;
A
#
# COMPACT_ATOMS: atom_id res chain seq x y z
N MET A 1 -11.97 23.21 21.95
CA MET A 1 -13.22 22.49 22.26
C MET A 1 -13.00 21.07 21.79
N ALA A 2 -12.84 20.14 22.72
CA ALA A 2 -12.54 18.75 22.41
C ALA A 2 -13.79 18.09 21.77
N VAL A 3 -13.62 17.56 20.58
CA VAL A 3 -14.65 16.74 19.91
C VAL A 3 -14.51 15.32 20.48
N GLN A 4 -15.53 14.87 21.19
CA GLN A 4 -15.62 13.48 21.66
C GLN A 4 -15.82 12.54 20.48
N PRO A 5 -15.19 11.33 20.48
CA PRO A 5 -15.44 10.32 19.46
C PRO A 5 -16.89 9.80 19.60
N ALA A 6 -17.63 9.79 18.50
CA ALA A 6 -18.96 9.20 18.43
C ALA A 6 -18.86 7.68 18.59
N THR A 7 -19.46 7.17 19.64
CA THR A 7 -19.62 5.73 19.89
C THR A 7 -20.64 5.17 18.90
N ILE A 8 -20.18 4.41 17.91
CA ILE A 8 -21.06 3.61 17.04
C ILE A 8 -21.42 2.34 17.82
N THR A 9 -22.46 2.40 18.59
CA THR A 9 -23.12 1.22 19.17
C THR A 9 -24.62 1.40 18.93
N GLU A 10 -25.14 0.62 17.99
CA GLU A 10 -26.50 0.08 17.90
C GLU A 10 -26.97 -0.06 16.46
N GLN A 11 -27.12 -1.29 16.10
CA GLN A 11 -28.02 -1.98 15.16
C GLN A 11 -27.27 -2.97 14.25
N LEU A 12 -26.88 -4.08 14.86
CA LEU A 12 -26.59 -5.31 14.12
C LEU A 12 -27.90 -6.08 14.01
N THR A 13 -28.48 -6.12 12.81
CA THR A 13 -29.53 -7.09 12.44
C THR A 13 -28.86 -8.46 12.26
N GLU A 14 -29.51 -9.50 12.78
CA GLU A 14 -29.04 -10.88 12.73
C GLU A 14 -28.83 -11.39 11.29
N PRO A 15 -27.79 -12.20 11.03
CA PRO A 15 -27.52 -12.75 9.70
C PRO A 15 -28.50 -13.87 9.37
N GLY A 16 -29.19 -13.72 8.25
CA GLY A 16 -29.96 -14.80 7.63
C GLY A 16 -29.05 -15.74 6.85
N ASP A 17 -29.36 -17.03 6.99
CA ASP A 17 -28.89 -18.21 6.23
C ASP A 17 -27.38 -18.47 6.14
N THR A 18 -26.95 -19.47 6.90
CA THR A 18 -25.58 -19.96 6.97
C THR A 18 -25.23 -20.88 5.80
N GLN A 19 -24.81 -20.31 4.68
CA GLN A 19 -23.88 -20.97 3.79
C GLN A 19 -22.51 -20.99 4.50
N ALA A 20 -21.79 -22.13 4.48
CA ALA A 20 -20.44 -22.20 5.05
C ALA A 20 -19.62 -21.00 4.55
N PRO A 21 -18.84 -20.31 5.42
CA PRO A 21 -18.08 -19.15 4.98
C PRO A 21 -17.24 -19.55 3.78
N ALA A 22 -17.45 -18.90 2.66
CA ALA A 22 -16.61 -19.08 1.48
C ALA A 22 -15.16 -18.83 1.92
N ASP A 23 -14.23 -19.71 1.54
CA ASP A 23 -12.81 -19.50 1.77
C ASP A 23 -12.36 -18.30 0.92
N ARG A 24 -12.48 -17.11 1.51
CA ARG A 24 -12.16 -15.83 0.83
C ARG A 24 -10.68 -15.75 0.45
N ARG A 25 -9.80 -16.47 1.14
CA ARG A 25 -8.39 -16.56 0.77
C ARG A 25 -8.23 -17.32 -0.55
N ALA A 26 -8.85 -18.49 -0.64
CA ALA A 26 -8.82 -19.30 -1.87
C ALA A 26 -9.47 -18.55 -3.05
N GLU A 27 -10.58 -17.83 -2.80
CA GLU A 27 -11.26 -17.03 -3.82
C GLU A 27 -10.41 -15.86 -4.31
N PHE A 28 -9.73 -15.14 -3.42
CA PHE A 28 -8.79 -14.09 -3.80
C PHE A 28 -7.65 -14.63 -4.68
N ALA A 29 -7.02 -15.73 -4.26
CA ALA A 29 -5.97 -16.36 -5.04
C ALA A 29 -6.49 -16.89 -6.41
N ALA A 30 -7.71 -17.46 -6.46
CA ALA A 30 -8.33 -17.90 -7.71
C ALA A 30 -8.61 -16.72 -8.65
N LEU A 31 -9.09 -15.59 -8.11
CA LEU A 31 -9.34 -14.39 -8.91
C LEU A 31 -8.05 -13.85 -9.54
N LEU A 32 -6.96 -13.77 -8.79
CA LEU A 32 -5.67 -13.31 -9.31
C LEU A 32 -5.11 -14.20 -10.42
N ARG A 33 -5.39 -15.52 -10.37
CA ARG A 33 -5.03 -16.45 -11.46
C ARG A 33 -6.00 -16.42 -12.66
N GLY A 34 -7.15 -15.73 -12.52
CA GLY A 34 -8.20 -15.71 -13.53
C GLY A 34 -9.12 -16.96 -13.51
N ASP A 35 -9.09 -17.74 -12.43
CA ASP A 35 -9.85 -18.97 -12.23
C ASP A 35 -11.16 -18.75 -11.44
N SER A 36 -11.41 -17.54 -10.91
CA SER A 36 -12.62 -17.22 -10.14
C SER A 36 -13.86 -17.22 -11.01
N THR A 37 -14.96 -17.70 -10.45
CA THR A 37 -16.30 -17.57 -11.04
C THR A 37 -16.96 -16.22 -10.72
N ARG A 38 -16.45 -15.50 -9.72
CA ARG A 38 -16.88 -14.13 -9.41
C ARG A 38 -16.22 -13.15 -10.38
N PRO A 39 -16.96 -12.17 -10.91
CA PRO A 39 -16.39 -11.19 -11.83
C PRO A 39 -15.43 -10.22 -11.11
N PHE A 40 -15.62 -10.01 -9.83
CA PHE A 40 -14.77 -9.15 -9.00
C PHE A 40 -14.88 -9.48 -7.52
N LEU A 41 -13.89 -9.00 -6.75
CA LEU A 41 -13.88 -8.92 -5.29
C LEU A 41 -13.68 -7.47 -4.87
N THR A 42 -14.32 -7.05 -3.76
CA THR A 42 -14.28 -5.64 -3.30
C THR A 42 -13.42 -5.45 -2.08
N SER A 43 -12.73 -4.30 -2.01
CA SER A 43 -12.06 -3.81 -0.82
C SER A 43 -11.90 -2.29 -0.84
N ALA A 44 -11.62 -1.71 0.31
CA ALA A 44 -11.12 -0.34 0.47
C ALA A 44 -10.16 -0.29 1.66
N TRP A 45 -9.31 0.73 1.68
CA TRP A 45 -8.31 0.90 2.74
C TRP A 45 -8.04 2.38 3.02
N GLN A 46 -7.74 2.67 4.28
CA GLN A 46 -7.41 4.00 4.77
C GLN A 46 -6.24 3.94 5.75
N HIS A 47 -5.72 5.09 6.15
CA HIS A 47 -4.84 5.20 7.32
C HIS A 47 -5.66 5.31 8.61
N PHE A 48 -5.09 4.86 9.72
CA PHE A 48 -5.68 4.95 11.05
C PHE A 48 -4.84 5.90 11.91
N VAL A 49 -4.83 7.18 11.49
CA VAL A 49 -4.07 8.24 12.17
C VAL A 49 -4.34 8.25 13.67
N GLY A 50 -3.27 8.29 14.47
CA GLY A 50 -3.33 8.20 15.93
C GLY A 50 -3.38 6.77 16.50
N GLU A 51 -3.58 5.74 15.65
CA GLU A 51 -3.54 4.33 16.05
C GLU A 51 -2.27 3.61 15.55
N GLU A 52 -1.57 4.20 14.57
CA GLU A 52 -0.54 3.55 13.76
C GLU A 52 0.80 3.32 14.48
N TYR A 53 1.01 3.92 15.65
CA TYR A 53 2.24 3.79 16.47
C TYR A 53 2.11 2.76 17.61
N ASP A 54 0.98 2.09 17.71
CA ASP A 54 0.78 0.98 18.65
C ASP A 54 0.29 -0.26 17.87
N PRO A 55 1.02 -1.39 17.90
CA PRO A 55 0.69 -2.55 17.08
C PRO A 55 -0.68 -3.17 17.41
N VAL A 56 -1.13 -3.09 18.67
CA VAL A 56 -2.44 -3.61 19.09
C VAL A 56 -3.57 -2.68 18.65
N ARG A 57 -3.39 -1.37 18.83
CA ARG A 57 -4.37 -0.36 18.41
C ARG A 57 -4.52 -0.36 16.90
N PHE A 58 -3.42 -0.38 16.16
CA PHE A 58 -3.43 -0.46 14.70
C PHE A 58 -4.11 -1.74 14.19
N ALA A 59 -3.76 -2.90 14.76
CA ALA A 59 -4.41 -4.16 14.41
C ALA A 59 -5.92 -4.11 14.71
N THR A 60 -6.31 -3.60 15.88
CA THR A 60 -7.71 -3.46 16.27
C THR A 60 -8.48 -2.54 15.31
N ALA A 61 -7.91 -1.37 14.95
CA ALA A 61 -8.54 -0.44 14.02
C ALA A 61 -8.71 -1.07 12.62
N THR A 62 -7.68 -1.77 12.13
CA THR A 62 -7.72 -2.49 10.85
C THR A 62 -8.80 -3.57 10.85
N VAL A 63 -8.86 -4.40 11.87
CA VAL A 63 -9.85 -5.47 11.99
C VAL A 63 -11.27 -4.91 12.08
N ASN A 64 -11.49 -3.90 12.91
CA ASN A 64 -12.82 -3.27 13.08
C ASN A 64 -13.31 -2.64 11.77
N PHE A 65 -12.43 -1.94 11.04
CA PHE A 65 -12.78 -1.39 9.74
C PHE A 65 -13.20 -2.49 8.75
N ASN A 66 -12.43 -3.56 8.65
CA ASN A 66 -12.74 -4.63 7.71
C ASN A 66 -14.03 -5.40 8.10
N ARG A 67 -14.26 -5.66 9.39
CA ARG A 67 -15.51 -6.28 9.87
C ARG A 67 -16.73 -5.40 9.66
N ALA A 68 -16.62 -4.08 9.87
CA ALA A 68 -17.72 -3.14 9.70
C ALA A 68 -18.23 -3.08 8.25
N TRP A 69 -17.34 -3.29 7.28
CA TRP A 69 -17.67 -3.24 5.86
C TRP A 69 -17.69 -4.62 5.20
N ASP A 70 -17.27 -5.67 5.89
CA ASP A 70 -17.24 -7.06 5.38
C ASP A 70 -16.51 -7.17 4.03
N TRP A 71 -15.33 -6.55 3.90
CA TRP A 71 -14.55 -6.59 2.68
C TRP A 71 -14.17 -8.02 2.28
N ASP A 72 -14.07 -8.29 0.97
CA ASP A 72 -13.70 -9.61 0.45
C ASP A 72 -12.21 -9.94 0.69
N TRP A 73 -11.35 -8.91 0.75
CA TRP A 73 -9.91 -9.02 1.02
C TRP A 73 -9.42 -7.78 1.75
N VAL A 74 -8.24 -7.83 2.33
CA VAL A 74 -7.72 -6.76 3.19
C VAL A 74 -6.36 -6.31 2.72
N LYS A 75 -6.25 -5.01 2.41
CA LYS A 75 -4.96 -4.33 2.33
C LYS A 75 -4.64 -3.71 3.71
N ILE A 76 -3.66 -4.27 4.39
CA ILE A 76 -3.09 -3.69 5.60
C ILE A 76 -2.29 -2.45 5.18
N ASN A 77 -2.66 -1.28 5.72
CA ASN A 77 -2.10 0.00 5.33
C ASN A 77 -1.41 0.67 6.53
N PRO A 78 -0.15 0.28 6.85
CA PRO A 78 0.58 0.80 7.99
C PRO A 78 0.92 2.29 7.81
N ARG A 79 1.47 2.94 8.84
CA ARG A 79 1.96 4.32 8.71
C ARG A 79 2.99 4.42 7.58
N ALA A 80 2.89 5.47 6.78
CA ALA A 80 3.65 5.60 5.53
C ALA A 80 5.16 5.78 5.72
N VAL A 81 5.63 5.99 6.96
CA VAL A 81 7.01 6.38 7.27
C VAL A 81 7.82 5.33 8.03
N TYR A 82 7.22 4.21 8.45
CA TYR A 82 7.94 3.19 9.24
C TYR A 82 9.16 2.63 8.50
N TYR A 83 9.13 2.67 7.19
CA TYR A 83 10.25 2.24 6.35
C TYR A 83 11.52 3.05 6.62
N SER A 84 11.40 4.38 6.67
CA SER A 84 12.54 5.27 6.93
C SER A 84 12.88 5.35 8.42
N GLU A 85 11.91 5.13 9.32
CA GLU A 85 12.15 4.99 10.76
C GLU A 85 13.08 3.80 11.04
N ALA A 86 13.01 2.74 10.24
CA ALA A 86 13.87 1.56 10.37
C ALA A 86 15.37 1.91 10.34
N TRP A 87 15.77 2.92 9.60
CA TRP A 87 17.15 3.42 9.53
C TRP A 87 17.40 4.70 10.32
N GLY A 88 16.43 5.14 11.15
CA GLY A 88 16.63 6.23 12.12
C GLY A 88 16.10 7.59 11.70
N SER A 89 15.27 7.71 10.65
CA SER A 89 14.44 8.91 10.48
C SER A 89 13.49 9.05 11.66
N VAL A 90 13.26 10.27 12.12
CA VAL A 90 12.40 10.57 13.27
C VAL A 90 11.24 11.44 12.82
N TYR A 91 10.03 11.06 13.23
CA TYR A 91 8.79 11.76 12.93
C TYR A 91 8.07 12.13 14.22
N ASP A 92 7.23 13.17 14.15
CA ASP A 92 6.37 13.59 15.28
C ASP A 92 5.01 12.88 15.13
N GLU A 93 4.77 11.89 15.96
CA GLU A 93 3.54 11.07 15.96
C GLU A 93 2.26 11.85 16.34
N ASN A 94 2.40 13.11 16.77
CA ASN A 94 1.29 13.98 17.16
C ASN A 94 1.05 15.14 16.18
N ASP A 95 1.89 15.28 15.14
CA ASP A 95 1.79 16.36 14.16
C ASP A 95 1.75 15.78 12.74
N TYR A 96 0.58 15.84 12.10
CA TYR A 96 0.31 15.24 10.80
C TYR A 96 -0.05 16.27 9.74
N THR A 97 0.47 16.06 8.54
CA THR A 97 -0.05 16.70 7.33
C THR A 97 -0.80 15.62 6.53
N GLY A 98 -2.11 15.67 6.54
CA GLY A 98 -2.96 14.59 6.03
C GLY A 98 -2.78 13.30 6.84
N VAL A 99 -2.20 12.28 6.23
CA VAL A 99 -1.94 10.97 6.87
C VAL A 99 -0.45 10.70 7.12
N VAL A 100 0.41 11.69 6.87
CA VAL A 100 1.86 11.56 7.03
C VAL A 100 2.31 12.40 8.23
N PRO A 101 2.98 11.80 9.23
CA PRO A 101 3.52 12.55 10.36
C PRO A 101 4.67 13.46 9.91
N ARG A 102 4.84 14.59 10.61
CA ARG A 102 5.86 15.58 10.28
C ARG A 102 7.26 15.04 10.56
N LEU A 103 8.16 15.15 9.59
CA LEU A 103 9.56 14.79 9.73
C LEU A 103 10.25 15.72 10.76
N VAL A 104 10.91 15.14 11.75
CA VAL A 104 11.74 15.83 12.74
C VAL A 104 13.21 15.82 12.32
N SER A 105 13.70 14.65 11.89
CA SER A 105 15.06 14.50 11.35
C SER A 105 15.14 13.37 10.33
N ALA A 106 15.78 13.64 9.21
CA ALA A 106 16.09 12.65 8.20
C ALA A 106 17.32 11.81 8.61
N ALA A 107 17.32 10.52 8.26
CA ALA A 107 18.47 9.64 8.52
C ALA A 107 19.65 9.96 7.59
N VAL A 108 19.38 10.47 6.40
CA VAL A 108 20.36 10.88 5.40
C VAL A 108 20.29 12.39 5.26
N THR A 109 21.34 13.08 5.68
CA THR A 109 21.44 14.54 5.64
C THR A 109 22.52 15.04 4.68
N GLY A 110 23.23 14.12 4.04
CA GLY A 110 24.22 14.35 3.01
C GLY A 110 24.65 13.01 2.37
N VAL A 111 25.25 13.07 1.19
CA VAL A 111 25.60 11.88 0.40
C VAL A 111 26.49 10.89 1.17
N ALA A 112 27.40 11.38 2.02
CA ALA A 112 28.23 10.52 2.85
C ALA A 112 27.46 9.65 3.86
N ASP A 113 26.23 10.05 4.24
CA ASP A 113 25.39 9.29 5.14
C ASP A 113 24.85 7.99 4.49
N LEU A 114 24.81 7.92 3.16
CA LEU A 114 24.47 6.70 2.43
C LEU A 114 25.35 5.51 2.84
N ALA A 115 26.59 5.76 3.21
CA ALA A 115 27.50 4.75 3.73
C ALA A 115 27.02 4.09 5.04
N LYS A 116 26.06 4.71 5.77
CA LYS A 116 25.47 4.19 7.00
C LYS A 116 24.29 3.28 6.76
N ILE A 117 23.69 3.32 5.56
CA ILE A 117 22.55 2.48 5.19
C ILE A 117 23.07 1.06 4.97
N ARG A 118 22.76 0.18 5.91
CA ARG A 118 23.16 -1.23 5.92
C ARG A 118 21.92 -2.12 5.98
N PRO A 119 22.00 -3.38 5.53
CA PRO A 119 20.92 -4.33 5.73
C PRO A 119 20.57 -4.46 7.22
N LEU A 120 19.28 -4.52 7.51
CA LEU A 120 18.72 -4.68 8.86
C LEU A 120 18.07 -6.06 8.97
N ASP A 121 18.11 -6.66 10.17
CA ASP A 121 17.30 -7.84 10.47
C ASP A 121 15.88 -7.40 10.87
N PRO A 122 14.84 -7.73 10.08
CA PRO A 122 13.46 -7.32 10.36
C PRO A 122 12.90 -7.89 11.66
N ARG A 123 13.48 -8.98 12.20
CA ARG A 123 13.05 -9.58 13.47
C ARG A 123 13.44 -8.73 14.66
N THR A 124 14.55 -8.01 14.57
CA THR A 124 15.15 -7.25 15.68
C THR A 124 15.06 -5.74 15.48
N ASN A 125 14.84 -5.27 14.26
CA ASN A 125 14.61 -3.85 14.00
C ASN A 125 13.25 -3.43 14.58
N PRO A 126 13.19 -2.42 15.47
CA PRO A 126 11.95 -2.08 16.19
C PRO A 126 10.77 -1.74 15.26
N ALA A 127 11.00 -0.91 14.23
CA ALA A 127 9.94 -0.48 13.32
C ALA A 127 9.40 -1.65 12.47
N LEU A 128 10.28 -2.52 11.94
CA LEU A 128 9.87 -3.65 11.12
C LEU A 128 9.22 -4.77 11.96
N ALA A 129 9.79 -5.08 13.14
CA ALA A 129 9.26 -6.08 14.05
C ALA A 129 7.87 -5.70 14.59
N GLU A 130 7.62 -4.42 14.86
CA GLU A 130 6.32 -3.89 15.25
C GLU A 130 5.26 -4.20 14.17
N HIS A 131 5.57 -3.98 12.90
CA HIS A 131 4.62 -4.24 11.81
C HIS A 131 4.41 -5.72 11.53
N ILE A 132 5.42 -6.58 11.74
CA ILE A 132 5.24 -8.04 11.74
C ILE A 132 4.27 -8.46 12.87
N ALA A 133 4.43 -7.88 14.05
CA ALA A 133 3.55 -8.16 15.19
C ALA A 133 2.10 -7.73 14.92
N SER A 134 1.89 -6.51 14.37
CA SER A 134 0.57 -6.03 13.95
C SER A 134 -0.07 -6.96 12.92
N ALA A 135 0.68 -7.38 11.91
CA ALA A 135 0.20 -8.28 10.86
C ALA A 135 -0.25 -9.62 11.42
N ARG A 136 0.49 -10.19 12.39
CA ARG A 136 0.09 -11.42 13.11
C ARG A 136 -1.23 -11.24 13.86
N LEU A 137 -1.38 -10.14 14.61
CA LEU A 137 -2.61 -9.84 15.35
C LEU A 137 -3.82 -9.69 14.41
N ILE A 138 -3.61 -9.12 13.23
CA ILE A 138 -4.67 -9.02 12.20
C ILE A 138 -5.00 -10.41 11.65
N ARG A 139 -3.98 -11.24 11.32
CA ARG A 139 -4.17 -12.60 10.82
C ARG A 139 -4.94 -13.47 11.81
N GLU A 140 -4.61 -13.40 13.10
CA GLU A 140 -5.31 -14.15 14.14
C GLU A 140 -6.80 -13.81 14.21
N GLN A 141 -7.17 -12.56 13.95
CA GLN A 141 -8.55 -12.09 14.05
C GLN A 141 -9.32 -12.18 12.72
N LEU A 142 -8.65 -12.30 11.58
CA LEU A 142 -9.22 -12.41 10.23
C LEU A 142 -8.63 -13.64 9.51
N PRO A 143 -8.80 -14.87 10.05
CA PRO A 143 -8.14 -16.06 9.51
C PRO A 143 -8.61 -16.44 8.10
N ASP A 144 -9.86 -16.11 7.74
CA ASP A 144 -10.51 -16.54 6.50
C ASP A 144 -10.38 -15.50 5.37
N LEU A 145 -9.81 -14.31 5.66
CA LEU A 145 -9.63 -13.24 4.66
C LEU A 145 -8.22 -13.27 4.06
N ALA A 146 -8.12 -12.99 2.76
CA ALA A 146 -6.84 -12.69 2.14
C ALA A 146 -6.30 -11.37 2.69
N LEU A 147 -5.08 -11.42 3.23
CA LEU A 147 -4.40 -10.28 3.84
C LEU A 147 -3.12 -9.97 3.09
N ILE A 148 -2.99 -8.77 2.56
CA ILE A 148 -1.76 -8.28 1.93
C ILE A 148 -1.33 -6.97 2.60
N GLN A 149 -0.03 -6.76 2.82
CA GLN A 149 0.47 -5.55 3.47
C GLN A 149 1.22 -4.64 2.50
N THR A 150 1.03 -3.33 2.66
CA THR A 150 1.78 -2.33 1.89
C THR A 150 3.27 -2.38 2.22
N VAL A 151 4.08 -2.45 1.16
CA VAL A 151 5.54 -2.33 1.20
C VAL A 151 5.98 -1.37 0.12
N PHE A 152 6.79 -0.36 0.47
CA PHE A 152 7.31 0.61 -0.48
C PHE A 152 8.59 0.13 -1.15
N SER A 153 8.83 0.61 -2.38
CA SER A 153 10.04 0.31 -3.14
C SER A 153 11.30 0.87 -2.46
N PRO A 154 12.47 0.25 -2.63
CA PRO A 154 13.74 0.75 -2.10
C PRO A 154 14.05 2.19 -2.52
N LEU A 155 13.75 2.59 -3.76
CA LEU A 155 13.94 3.97 -4.21
C LEU A 155 13.03 4.94 -3.45
N SER A 156 11.75 4.60 -3.26
CA SER A 156 10.82 5.43 -2.48
C SER A 156 11.32 5.63 -1.05
N VAL A 157 11.84 4.58 -0.44
CA VAL A 157 12.37 4.64 0.93
C VAL A 157 13.69 5.41 1.00
N LEU A 158 14.56 5.28 0.01
CA LEU A 158 15.80 6.07 -0.05
C LEU A 158 15.49 7.57 -0.11
N LEU A 159 14.48 7.98 -0.89
CA LEU A 159 14.01 9.38 -0.91
C LEU A 159 13.47 9.81 0.46
N GLN A 160 12.67 8.98 1.12
CA GLN A 160 12.17 9.28 2.48
C GLN A 160 13.31 9.42 3.51
N LEU A 161 14.33 8.56 3.44
CA LEU A 161 15.50 8.63 4.31
C LEU A 161 16.24 9.95 4.19
N ALA A 162 16.20 10.55 3.00
CA ALA A 162 16.80 11.84 2.70
C ALA A 162 15.86 13.03 2.97
N GLY A 163 14.64 12.80 3.48
CA GLY A 163 13.65 13.87 3.64
C GLY A 163 13.17 14.44 2.30
N LEU A 164 13.33 13.70 1.21
CA LEU A 164 12.92 14.10 -0.13
C LEU A 164 11.53 13.54 -0.47
N PRO A 165 10.73 14.24 -1.28
CA PRO A 165 9.44 13.73 -1.71
C PRO A 165 9.61 12.47 -2.57
N SER A 166 8.70 11.51 -2.40
CA SER A 166 8.58 10.32 -3.25
C SER A 166 7.46 10.45 -4.31
N TYR A 167 6.94 11.68 -4.48
CA TYR A 167 5.90 12.02 -5.44
C TYR A 167 6.23 13.33 -6.16
N PRO A 168 5.90 13.46 -7.46
CA PRO A 168 6.11 14.70 -8.19
C PRO A 168 5.30 15.85 -7.59
N GLY A 169 5.94 16.99 -7.39
CA GLY A 169 5.31 18.21 -6.85
C GLY A 169 4.88 18.14 -5.39
N ALA A 170 5.22 17.07 -4.66
CA ALA A 170 4.91 16.97 -3.23
C ALA A 170 6.00 17.67 -2.40
N GLU A 171 5.60 18.08 -1.19
CA GLU A 171 6.49 18.59 -0.15
C GLU A 171 6.52 17.61 1.03
N VAL A 172 7.65 17.55 1.73
CA VAL A 172 7.79 16.77 2.97
C VAL A 172 7.70 17.71 4.15
N SER A 173 6.61 17.61 4.92
CA SER A 173 6.41 18.46 6.11
C SER A 173 7.54 18.26 7.11
N GLY A 174 8.19 19.35 7.50
CA GLY A 174 9.34 19.37 8.43
C GLY A 174 10.70 19.08 7.79
N ALA A 175 10.76 18.76 6.49
CA ALA A 175 12.04 18.62 5.81
C ALA A 175 12.77 19.97 5.73
N THR A 176 14.08 19.91 5.92
CA THR A 176 14.97 21.03 5.60
C THR A 176 15.67 20.69 4.29
N GLU A 177 15.58 21.57 3.30
CA GLU A 177 16.30 21.38 2.03
C GLU A 177 17.80 21.36 2.31
N GLN A 178 18.39 20.17 2.29
CA GLN A 178 19.82 19.99 2.50
C GLN A 178 20.54 19.66 1.20
N PHE A 179 19.92 18.89 0.33
CA PHE A 179 20.41 18.52 -0.98
C PHE A 179 19.26 18.00 -1.87
N THR A 180 19.48 17.97 -3.17
CA THR A 180 18.46 17.57 -4.16
C THR A 180 18.42 16.07 -4.40
N ARG A 181 17.38 15.60 -5.07
CA ARG A 181 17.30 14.22 -5.58
C ARG A 181 18.48 13.87 -6.49
N ASP A 182 18.90 14.80 -7.35
CA ASP A 182 20.04 14.58 -8.25
C ASP A 182 21.36 14.48 -7.47
N ASP A 183 21.53 15.30 -6.41
CA ASP A 183 22.68 15.16 -5.51
C ASP A 183 22.69 13.78 -4.83
N LEU A 184 21.52 13.32 -4.32
CA LEU A 184 21.37 12.02 -3.67
C LEU A 184 21.73 10.86 -4.61
N LEU A 185 21.28 10.91 -5.86
CA LEU A 185 21.39 9.78 -6.77
C LEU A 185 22.69 9.77 -7.57
N ARG A 186 23.30 10.94 -7.86
CA ARG A 186 24.36 11.08 -8.87
C ARG A 186 25.70 11.56 -8.36
N THR A 187 25.77 12.10 -7.12
CA THR A 187 27.05 12.59 -6.59
C THR A 187 28.03 11.44 -6.29
N ASP A 188 27.52 10.34 -5.74
CA ASP A 188 28.28 9.11 -5.52
C ASP A 188 27.39 7.89 -5.87
N PRO A 189 27.37 7.49 -7.15
CA PRO A 189 26.50 6.39 -7.59
C PRO A 189 26.81 5.06 -6.90
N GLU A 190 28.07 4.79 -6.53
CA GLU A 190 28.44 3.55 -5.84
C GLU A 190 27.81 3.48 -4.46
N LEU A 191 27.83 4.57 -3.68
CA LEU A 191 27.15 4.64 -2.38
C LEU A 191 25.62 4.58 -2.53
N THR A 192 25.07 5.23 -3.54
CA THR A 192 23.63 5.19 -3.82
C THR A 192 23.17 3.77 -4.11
N HIS A 193 23.83 3.07 -5.02
CA HIS A 193 23.51 1.68 -5.34
C HIS A 193 23.74 0.73 -4.16
N ALA A 194 24.77 0.96 -3.35
CA ALA A 194 24.99 0.19 -2.13
C ALA A 194 23.87 0.39 -1.09
N ALA A 195 23.38 1.62 -0.92
CA ALA A 195 22.26 1.93 -0.05
C ALA A 195 20.96 1.29 -0.55
N LEU A 196 20.63 1.42 -1.85
CA LEU A 196 19.49 0.77 -2.47
C LEU A 196 19.53 -0.76 -2.32
N ALA A 197 20.71 -1.36 -2.50
CA ALA A 197 20.90 -2.79 -2.32
C ALA A 197 20.70 -3.23 -0.86
N ALA A 198 21.12 -2.41 0.11
CA ALA A 198 20.91 -2.67 1.54
C ALA A 198 19.44 -2.59 1.93
N ILE A 199 18.70 -1.59 1.42
CA ILE A 199 17.26 -1.46 1.61
C ILE A 199 16.53 -2.64 0.97
N ALA A 200 16.88 -2.99 -0.27
CA ALA A 200 16.28 -4.11 -0.99
C ALA A 200 16.51 -5.46 -0.27
N GLN A 201 17.71 -5.69 0.29
CA GLN A 201 17.98 -6.89 1.09
C GLN A 201 17.10 -6.93 2.34
N THR A 202 17.02 -5.81 3.08
CA THR A 202 16.16 -5.71 4.27
C THR A 202 14.70 -6.02 3.92
N PHE A 203 14.20 -5.47 2.82
CA PHE A 203 12.80 -5.69 2.43
C PHE A 203 12.56 -7.07 1.83
N ALA A 204 13.54 -7.69 1.17
CA ALA A 204 13.45 -9.09 0.79
C ALA A 204 13.28 -10.00 2.02
N ASP A 205 14.10 -9.79 3.05
CA ASP A 205 13.99 -10.53 4.30
C ASP A 205 12.67 -10.22 5.05
N TYR A 206 12.22 -8.97 4.98
CA TYR A 206 10.96 -8.53 5.59
C TYR A 206 9.72 -9.13 4.93
N VAL A 207 9.62 -9.08 3.59
CA VAL A 207 8.46 -9.63 2.88
C VAL A 207 8.40 -11.15 3.02
N ALA A 208 9.55 -11.83 3.04
CA ALA A 208 9.61 -13.26 3.33
C ALA A 208 9.02 -13.59 4.72
N LEU A 209 9.25 -12.74 5.73
CA LEU A 209 8.64 -12.89 7.06
C LEU A 209 7.15 -12.53 7.08
N LEU A 210 6.70 -11.57 6.28
CA LEU A 210 5.28 -11.26 6.18
C LEU A 210 4.47 -12.43 5.66
N VAL A 211 4.97 -13.16 4.67
CA VAL A 211 4.25 -14.29 4.05
C VAL A 211 4.52 -15.64 4.72
N ALA A 212 5.65 -15.81 5.38
CA ALA A 212 5.97 -17.06 6.06
C ALA A 212 4.88 -17.44 7.09
N PRO A 213 4.60 -18.75 7.29
CA PRO A 213 3.64 -19.23 8.27
C PRO A 213 3.92 -18.74 9.69
N VAL A 214 2.87 -18.56 10.49
CA VAL A 214 2.99 -18.05 11.87
C VAL A 214 3.81 -19.00 12.77
N ASP A 215 3.66 -20.30 12.58
CA ASP A 215 4.40 -21.34 13.31
C ASP A 215 5.89 -21.40 12.90
N GLU A 216 6.26 -20.85 11.76
CA GLU A 216 7.65 -20.65 11.31
C GLU A 216 8.22 -19.28 11.71
N GLY A 217 7.46 -18.51 12.49
CA GLY A 217 7.86 -17.18 12.95
C GLY A 217 7.53 -16.04 11.96
N GLY A 218 6.73 -16.32 10.95
CA GLY A 218 6.19 -15.32 9.99
C GLY A 218 4.90 -14.66 10.47
N ALA A 219 4.33 -13.78 9.65
CA ALA A 219 3.03 -13.15 9.92
C ALA A 219 1.85 -13.89 9.27
N GLY A 220 2.09 -14.84 8.38
CA GLY A 220 1.07 -15.66 7.73
C GLY A 220 0.20 -14.89 6.74
N LEU A 221 0.71 -13.79 6.17
CA LEU A 221 -0.03 -13.03 5.15
C LEU A 221 -0.07 -13.79 3.82
N ASP A 222 -1.07 -13.47 3.00
CA ASP A 222 -1.22 -14.08 1.68
C ASP A 222 -0.34 -13.42 0.62
N GLY A 223 0.19 -12.23 0.92
CA GLY A 223 1.04 -11.51 -0.01
C GLY A 223 1.34 -10.07 0.42
N ILE A 224 1.72 -9.25 -0.55
CA ILE A 224 2.03 -7.84 -0.36
C ILE A 224 1.30 -6.93 -1.36
N PHE A 225 1.09 -5.68 -0.94
CA PHE A 225 0.75 -4.57 -1.82
C PHE A 225 2.02 -3.73 -2.01
N TYR A 226 2.72 -3.97 -3.12
CA TYR A 226 4.00 -3.33 -3.39
C TYR A 226 3.81 -2.00 -4.12
N ALA A 227 4.34 -0.91 -3.57
CA ALA A 227 4.14 0.43 -4.12
C ALA A 227 5.45 1.12 -4.47
N VAL A 228 5.61 1.49 -5.74
CA VAL A 228 6.71 2.34 -6.20
C VAL A 228 6.41 3.84 -6.00
N THR A 229 5.32 4.15 -5.29
CA THR A 229 4.85 5.52 -5.02
C THR A 229 4.72 6.34 -6.31
N GLY A 230 5.23 7.57 -6.37
CA GLY A 230 5.28 8.40 -7.57
C GLY A 230 6.54 8.25 -8.40
N THR A 231 7.44 7.30 -8.08
CA THR A 231 8.72 7.17 -8.77
C THR A 231 8.60 6.63 -10.20
N ALA A 232 7.49 5.97 -10.54
CA ALA A 232 7.21 5.57 -11.92
C ALA A 232 6.46 6.65 -12.72
N SER A 233 6.19 7.83 -12.15
CA SER A 233 5.59 8.95 -12.91
C SER A 233 6.62 9.58 -13.83
N GLY A 234 6.26 9.76 -15.11
CA GLY A 234 7.09 10.45 -16.09
C GLY A 234 7.37 11.92 -15.74
N ASP A 235 6.56 12.51 -14.85
CA ASP A 235 6.81 13.85 -14.30
C ASP A 235 7.91 13.84 -13.22
N PHE A 236 8.40 12.66 -12.80
CA PHE A 236 9.36 12.52 -11.70
C PHE A 236 10.64 11.79 -12.09
N PHE A 237 10.53 10.64 -12.78
CA PHE A 237 11.64 9.87 -13.34
C PHE A 237 11.30 9.47 -14.78
N ASP A 238 12.29 9.54 -15.67
CA ASP A 238 12.18 8.85 -16.95
C ASP A 238 12.39 7.33 -16.76
N ARG A 239 12.04 6.56 -17.78
CA ARG A 239 12.15 5.10 -17.73
C ARG A 239 13.58 4.62 -17.49
N GLN A 240 14.58 5.30 -18.05
CA GLN A 240 15.97 4.90 -17.89
C GLN A 240 16.42 5.06 -16.44
N ALA A 241 16.15 6.21 -15.83
CA ALA A 241 16.46 6.46 -14.42
C ALA A 241 15.66 5.54 -13.49
N PHE A 242 14.40 5.26 -13.80
CA PHE A 242 13.62 4.31 -13.03
C PHE A 242 14.24 2.90 -13.08
N GLU A 243 14.58 2.40 -14.25
CA GLU A 243 15.22 1.08 -14.40
C GLU A 243 16.62 1.02 -13.76
N GLU A 244 17.32 2.14 -13.68
CA GLU A 244 18.63 2.21 -13.02
C GLU A 244 18.51 2.16 -11.49
N TYR A 245 17.63 3.00 -10.91
CA TYR A 245 17.58 3.22 -9.45
C TYR A 245 16.45 2.44 -8.73
N SER A 246 15.47 1.89 -9.43
CA SER A 246 14.36 1.13 -8.85
C SER A 246 14.32 -0.32 -9.33
N GLY A 247 14.29 -0.55 -10.62
CA GLY A 247 14.02 -1.84 -11.24
C GLY A 247 14.74 -3.06 -10.66
N PRO A 248 16.08 -3.08 -10.53
CA PRO A 248 16.81 -4.23 -10.00
C PRO A 248 16.48 -4.52 -8.52
N TYR A 249 16.25 -3.47 -7.75
CA TYR A 249 15.96 -3.54 -6.33
C TYR A 249 14.53 -3.98 -6.06
N ASP A 250 13.58 -3.51 -6.87
CA ASP A 250 12.19 -3.93 -6.82
C ASP A 250 12.07 -5.42 -7.11
N ARG A 251 12.70 -5.92 -8.19
CA ARG A 251 12.67 -7.36 -8.55
C ARG A 251 13.20 -8.23 -7.41
N LYS A 252 14.29 -7.81 -6.75
CA LYS A 252 14.84 -8.53 -5.59
C LYS A 252 13.84 -8.67 -4.44
N VAL A 253 13.08 -7.61 -4.14
CA VAL A 253 12.06 -7.64 -3.09
C VAL A 253 10.88 -8.52 -3.51
N LEU A 254 10.41 -8.37 -4.76
CA LEU A 254 9.28 -9.12 -5.29
C LEU A 254 9.56 -10.63 -5.39
N GLU A 255 10.76 -11.03 -5.79
CA GLU A 255 11.18 -12.44 -5.84
C GLU A 255 11.17 -13.10 -4.46
N ALA A 256 11.41 -12.33 -3.39
CA ALA A 256 11.42 -12.85 -2.02
C ALA A 256 10.02 -13.12 -1.45
N VAL A 257 8.95 -12.69 -2.12
CA VAL A 257 7.56 -13.02 -1.75
C VAL A 257 7.26 -14.51 -1.97
N GLY A 258 8.00 -15.18 -2.85
CA GLY A 258 7.84 -16.61 -3.12
C GLY A 258 6.47 -16.94 -3.70
N ASP A 259 5.72 -17.84 -3.05
CA ASP A 259 4.38 -18.25 -3.48
C ASP A 259 3.26 -17.27 -3.04
N GLY A 260 3.60 -16.19 -2.33
CA GLY A 260 2.66 -15.15 -1.93
C GLY A 260 2.24 -14.27 -3.11
N GLN A 261 1.07 -13.65 -3.00
CA GLN A 261 0.52 -12.79 -4.04
C GLN A 261 1.13 -11.39 -4.00
N VAL A 262 1.29 -10.78 -5.18
CA VAL A 262 1.78 -9.42 -5.36
C VAL A 262 0.76 -8.56 -6.08
N VAL A 263 0.16 -7.62 -5.36
CA VAL A 263 -0.56 -6.49 -5.95
C VAL A 263 0.42 -5.33 -6.08
N PHE A 264 0.74 -4.94 -7.31
CA PHE A 264 1.71 -3.88 -7.59
C PHE A 264 1.01 -2.54 -7.83
N HIS A 265 1.51 -1.47 -7.26
CA HIS A 265 0.90 -0.14 -7.34
C HIS A 265 1.87 0.91 -7.88
N THR A 266 1.40 1.66 -8.89
CA THR A 266 1.98 2.92 -9.36
C THR A 266 1.04 4.08 -8.98
N CYS A 267 1.60 5.23 -8.61
CA CYS A 267 0.82 6.35 -8.09
C CYS A 267 1.04 7.62 -8.89
N ARG A 268 0.05 8.50 -8.89
CA ARG A 268 0.03 9.80 -9.57
C ARG A 268 -0.28 9.71 -11.06
N ALA A 269 -0.28 10.88 -11.72
CA ALA A 269 -0.44 10.99 -13.15
C ALA A 269 0.77 10.42 -13.90
N ASP A 270 0.57 9.96 -15.12
CA ASP A 270 1.64 9.44 -15.99
C ASP A 270 2.46 8.34 -15.28
N SER A 271 1.79 7.42 -14.62
CA SER A 271 2.40 6.45 -13.67
C SER A 271 2.87 5.15 -14.31
N HIS A 272 2.77 5.04 -15.61
CA HIS A 272 3.34 3.99 -16.46
C HIS A 272 3.14 2.54 -15.97
N PRO A 273 1.92 2.06 -15.69
CA PRO A 273 1.69 0.67 -15.27
C PRO A 273 2.20 -0.35 -16.30
N GLU A 274 2.31 0.02 -17.58
CA GLU A 274 2.86 -0.83 -18.64
C GLU A 274 4.35 -1.18 -18.46
N TRP A 275 5.10 -0.46 -17.64
CA TRP A 275 6.51 -0.79 -17.37
C TRP A 275 6.67 -2.09 -16.58
N PHE A 276 5.61 -2.55 -15.91
CA PHE A 276 5.65 -3.64 -14.95
C PHE A 276 5.10 -4.98 -15.47
N THR A 277 4.69 -5.05 -16.76
CA THR A 277 4.13 -6.27 -17.36
C THR A 277 5.10 -7.47 -17.38
N GLY A 278 6.39 -7.25 -17.17
CA GLY A 278 7.41 -8.31 -17.07
C GLY A 278 7.89 -8.56 -15.64
N TYR A 279 7.26 -7.96 -14.63
CA TYR A 279 7.61 -8.16 -13.23
C TYR A 279 6.88 -9.40 -12.66
N PRO A 280 7.38 -10.04 -11.59
CA PRO A 280 6.68 -11.14 -10.92
C PRO A 280 5.54 -10.60 -10.05
N ILE A 281 4.42 -10.26 -10.68
CA ILE A 281 3.25 -9.65 -10.07
C ILE A 281 1.97 -10.35 -10.53
N ASP A 282 0.95 -10.37 -9.67
CA ASP A 282 -0.36 -10.99 -9.93
C ASP A 282 -1.41 -9.96 -10.33
N ALA A 283 -1.30 -8.74 -9.83
CA ALA A 283 -2.21 -7.65 -10.16
C ALA A 283 -1.52 -6.28 -10.23
N LEU A 284 -2.10 -5.39 -11.05
CA LEU A 284 -1.68 -3.99 -11.21
C LEU A 284 -2.76 -3.05 -10.70
N HIS A 285 -2.33 -2.06 -9.91
CA HIS A 285 -3.15 -0.97 -9.38
C HIS A 285 -2.56 0.38 -9.75
N TRP A 286 -3.38 1.27 -10.27
CA TRP A 286 -3.06 2.67 -10.58
C TRP A 286 -4.31 3.54 -10.49
N ASP A 287 -4.13 4.86 -10.49
CA ASP A 287 -5.27 5.78 -10.53
C ASP A 287 -5.66 6.08 -11.99
N GLN A 288 -6.66 5.35 -12.51
CA GLN A 288 -7.17 5.50 -13.86
C GLN A 288 -7.89 6.86 -14.12
N PHE A 289 -8.15 7.64 -13.07
CA PHE A 289 -8.81 8.95 -13.19
C PHE A 289 -7.82 10.10 -13.38
N LEU A 290 -6.53 9.85 -13.16
CA LEU A 290 -5.49 10.86 -13.37
C LEU A 290 -5.01 10.89 -14.82
N SER A 291 -4.57 12.08 -15.24
CA SER A 291 -4.15 12.33 -16.62
C SER A 291 -3.00 11.42 -17.06
N ARG A 292 -3.04 11.01 -18.32
CA ARG A 292 -2.04 10.15 -18.98
C ARG A 292 -1.98 8.71 -18.44
N ASN A 293 -2.77 8.36 -17.46
CA ASN A 293 -2.92 6.99 -17.01
C ASN A 293 -3.91 6.23 -17.91
N PRO A 294 -3.69 4.93 -18.17
CA PRO A 294 -4.59 4.13 -18.98
C PRO A 294 -5.94 3.89 -18.26
N ALA A 295 -6.97 3.58 -19.06
CA ALA A 295 -8.26 3.15 -18.54
C ALA A 295 -8.14 1.76 -17.86
N LEU A 296 -9.06 1.46 -16.93
CA LEU A 296 -9.01 0.22 -16.14
C LEU A 296 -9.22 -1.05 -16.99
N ASP A 297 -9.88 -0.95 -18.15
CA ASP A 297 -10.10 -2.05 -19.10
C ASP A 297 -8.88 -2.36 -19.99
N THR A 298 -7.75 -1.65 -19.79
CA THR A 298 -6.49 -1.94 -20.46
C THR A 298 -5.96 -3.31 -20.03
N ASP A 299 -5.67 -4.17 -21.03
CA ASP A 299 -5.18 -5.52 -20.78
C ASP A 299 -3.66 -5.54 -20.62
N PHE A 300 -3.20 -5.73 -19.39
CA PHE A 300 -1.77 -5.91 -19.06
C PHE A 300 -1.36 -7.37 -18.89
N GLY A 301 -2.26 -8.33 -19.15
CA GLY A 301 -1.98 -9.75 -18.97
C GLY A 301 -2.08 -10.23 -17.51
N VAL A 302 -2.30 -9.33 -16.56
CA VAL A 302 -2.52 -9.60 -15.12
C VAL A 302 -3.85 -9.02 -14.65
N THR A 303 -4.30 -9.38 -13.45
CA THR A 303 -5.49 -8.80 -12.82
C THR A 303 -5.32 -7.30 -12.61
N VAL A 304 -6.37 -6.51 -12.86
CA VAL A 304 -6.37 -5.07 -12.59
C VAL A 304 -7.09 -4.75 -11.29
N VAL A 305 -6.68 -3.67 -10.62
CA VAL A 305 -7.28 -3.19 -9.37
C VAL A 305 -7.68 -1.72 -9.53
N GLY A 306 -8.90 -1.36 -9.15
CA GLY A 306 -9.38 0.01 -9.24
C GLY A 306 -10.88 0.05 -9.45
N GLY A 307 -11.41 1.19 -9.94
CA GLY A 307 -12.81 1.32 -10.33
C GLY A 307 -13.51 2.59 -9.87
N VAL A 308 -13.10 3.20 -8.76
CA VAL A 308 -13.70 4.43 -8.24
C VAL A 308 -12.60 5.40 -7.79
N ASN A 309 -12.75 6.67 -8.10
CA ASN A 309 -11.82 7.70 -7.62
C ASN A 309 -11.85 7.79 -6.09
N ASN A 310 -10.69 7.60 -5.47
CA ASN A 310 -10.54 7.59 -4.02
C ASN A 310 -10.95 8.90 -3.34
N GLU A 311 -10.78 10.06 -3.98
CA GLU A 311 -11.15 11.37 -3.44
C GLU A 311 -12.67 11.52 -3.20
N LEU A 312 -13.49 10.77 -3.93
CA LEU A 312 -14.94 10.77 -3.76
C LEU A 312 -15.41 10.14 -2.43
N PHE A 313 -14.52 9.45 -1.74
CA PHE A 313 -14.79 8.86 -0.43
C PHE A 313 -14.59 9.84 0.74
N ALA A 314 -14.19 11.10 0.47
CA ALA A 314 -14.12 12.12 1.50
C ALA A 314 -15.52 12.39 2.11
N VAL A 315 -15.56 12.74 3.40
CA VAL A 315 -16.81 13.17 4.06
C VAL A 315 -17.41 14.37 3.30
N GLY A 316 -18.65 14.20 2.83
CA GLY A 316 -19.31 15.18 1.97
C GLY A 316 -18.95 15.08 0.49
N GLY A 317 -18.26 14.03 0.09
CA GLY A 317 -17.98 13.72 -1.32
C GLY A 317 -19.24 13.47 -2.15
N ASP A 318 -19.10 13.49 -3.48
CA ASP A 318 -20.22 13.29 -4.40
C ASP A 318 -20.59 11.81 -4.53
N ARG A 319 -21.59 11.39 -3.74
CA ARG A 319 -22.12 10.01 -3.75
C ARG A 319 -22.81 9.64 -5.07
N THR A 320 -23.28 10.60 -5.84
CA THR A 320 -23.87 10.35 -7.16
C THR A 320 -22.77 9.97 -8.14
N GLU A 321 -21.64 10.68 -8.07
CA GLU A 321 -20.46 10.35 -8.88
C GLU A 321 -19.85 8.98 -8.49
N VAL A 322 -19.80 8.63 -7.20
CA VAL A 322 -19.42 7.27 -6.77
C VAL A 322 -20.27 6.21 -7.46
N ALA A 323 -21.60 6.38 -7.46
CA ALA A 323 -22.53 5.44 -8.11
C ALA A 323 -22.34 5.42 -9.64
N ALA A 324 -22.09 6.56 -10.25
CA ALA A 324 -21.86 6.67 -11.70
C ALA A 324 -20.56 5.94 -12.10
N GLN A 325 -19.47 6.15 -11.35
CA GLN A 325 -18.19 5.49 -11.63
C GLN A 325 -18.25 3.99 -11.39
N LEU A 326 -18.92 3.53 -10.33
CA LEU A 326 -19.19 2.10 -10.11
C LEU A 326 -19.95 1.49 -11.30
N GLY A 327 -21.04 2.12 -11.71
CA GLY A 327 -21.83 1.66 -12.86
C GLY A 327 -21.01 1.62 -14.16
N ALA A 328 -20.19 2.63 -14.41
CA ALA A 328 -19.32 2.69 -15.58
C ALA A 328 -18.24 1.57 -15.55
N THR A 329 -17.60 1.37 -14.41
CA THR A 329 -16.58 0.32 -14.21
C THR A 329 -17.17 -1.08 -14.44
N LEU A 330 -18.33 -1.37 -13.86
CA LEU A 330 -18.99 -2.66 -14.02
C LEU A 330 -19.50 -2.88 -15.46
N ALA A 331 -19.96 -1.82 -16.13
CA ALA A 331 -20.40 -1.89 -17.51
C ALA A 331 -19.23 -2.07 -18.50
N ALA A 332 -18.06 -1.48 -18.22
CA ALA A 332 -16.86 -1.64 -19.04
C ALA A 332 -16.35 -3.10 -19.01
N SER A 333 -16.67 -3.85 -17.93
CA SER A 333 -16.30 -5.25 -17.74
C SER A 333 -14.85 -5.52 -18.14
N PRO A 334 -13.87 -5.36 -17.27
CA PRO A 334 -12.51 -5.78 -17.55
C PRO A 334 -12.49 -7.19 -18.15
N LYS A 335 -11.61 -7.46 -19.08
CA LYS A 335 -11.56 -8.74 -19.83
C LYS A 335 -11.32 -9.95 -18.93
N ARG A 336 -10.91 -9.73 -17.69
CA ARG A 336 -10.65 -10.76 -16.67
C ARG A 336 -11.39 -10.38 -15.39
N PRO A 337 -11.62 -11.34 -14.47
CA PRO A 337 -11.98 -11.00 -13.10
C PRO A 337 -11.01 -9.99 -12.52
N PHE A 338 -11.50 -9.02 -11.73
CA PHE A 338 -10.71 -7.89 -11.26
C PHE A 338 -10.97 -7.57 -9.78
N LEU A 339 -10.12 -6.75 -9.18
CA LEU A 339 -10.33 -6.26 -7.82
C LEU A 339 -10.98 -4.87 -7.88
N LEU A 340 -12.26 -4.80 -7.54
CA LEU A 340 -13.00 -3.54 -7.46
C LEU A 340 -12.58 -2.79 -6.19
N ALA A 341 -11.98 -1.62 -6.36
CA ALA A 341 -11.42 -0.84 -5.26
C ALA A 341 -11.36 0.65 -5.60
N PRO A 342 -11.13 1.52 -4.62
CA PRO A 342 -10.74 2.90 -4.88
C PRO A 342 -9.40 2.97 -5.62
N SER A 343 -9.20 4.03 -6.41
CA SER A 343 -7.99 4.26 -7.22
C SER A 343 -6.71 4.53 -6.39
N CYS A 344 -6.86 4.79 -5.10
CA CYS A 344 -5.77 4.92 -4.12
C CYS A 344 -6.34 4.77 -2.71
N THR A 345 -5.53 5.02 -1.67
CA THR A 345 -5.97 5.12 -0.27
C THR A 345 -7.07 6.18 -0.15
N ILE A 346 -8.20 5.81 0.47
CA ILE A 346 -9.31 6.74 0.67
C ILE A 346 -9.00 7.74 1.79
N PRO A 347 -9.62 8.94 1.78
CA PRO A 347 -9.50 9.93 2.83
C PRO A 347 -9.87 9.37 4.21
N THR A 348 -9.23 9.89 5.26
CA THR A 348 -9.52 9.56 6.65
C THR A 348 -9.98 10.83 7.39
N PRO A 349 -11.21 10.88 7.91
CA PRO A 349 -12.27 9.85 7.83
C PRO A 349 -12.91 9.75 6.44
N ALA A 350 -13.38 8.56 6.08
CA ALA A 350 -14.12 8.32 4.84
C ALA A 350 -15.65 8.48 5.05
N ASP A 351 -16.37 8.81 3.96
CA ASP A 351 -17.83 8.88 3.95
C ASP A 351 -18.46 7.47 4.02
N PRO A 352 -19.26 7.16 5.05
CA PRO A 352 -19.83 5.82 5.22
C PRO A 352 -20.78 5.39 4.11
N ASP A 353 -21.52 6.35 3.50
CA ASP A 353 -22.48 6.01 2.44
C ASP A 353 -21.77 5.71 1.12
N SER A 354 -20.63 6.36 0.84
CA SER A 354 -19.77 6.03 -0.29
C SER A 354 -19.16 4.64 -0.12
N LEU A 355 -18.68 4.28 1.08
CA LEU A 355 -18.19 2.94 1.40
C LEU A 355 -19.28 1.87 1.24
N ARG A 356 -20.50 2.15 1.71
CA ARG A 356 -21.62 1.22 1.54
C ARG A 356 -21.94 0.98 0.07
N ARG A 357 -21.94 2.04 -0.78
CA ARG A 357 -22.14 1.88 -2.23
C ARG A 357 -21.11 1.00 -2.89
N LEU A 358 -19.84 1.15 -2.50
CA LEU A 358 -18.78 0.27 -3.01
C LEU A 358 -19.00 -1.18 -2.56
N ARG A 359 -19.37 -1.40 -1.29
CA ARG A 359 -19.62 -2.73 -0.74
C ARG A 359 -20.82 -3.41 -1.40
N ASP A 360 -21.90 -2.66 -1.61
CA ASP A 360 -23.17 -3.16 -2.16
C ASP A 360 -23.12 -3.33 -3.71
N ALA A 361 -22.00 -3.02 -4.35
CA ALA A 361 -21.80 -3.27 -5.77
C ALA A 361 -21.62 -4.78 -6.08
N THR A 362 -21.45 -5.62 -5.04
CA THR A 362 -21.25 -7.07 -5.11
C THR A 362 -22.54 -7.85 -5.34
#